data_a7542aa2189275ad67a849fb95b6d954
#
_entry.id   a7542aa2189275ad67a849fb95b6d954
#
_cell.length_a   1.000
_cell.length_b   1.000
_cell.length_c   1.000
_cell.angle_alpha   90.00
_cell.angle_beta   90.00
_cell.angle_gamma   90.00
#
_symmetry.space_group_name_H-M   'P 1'
#
loop_
_entity.id
_entity.type
_entity.pdbx_description
1 polymer ?
#
loop_
_entity_poly.entity_id
_entity_poly.type
_entity_poly.pdbx_seq_one_letter_code
_entity_poly.pdbx_strand_id
1 'polypeptide(L)'
;SGLAAVGAEENTRDSIFKAFKRKETFATTGTRIAVRFFGGFNLSSIDLNSEMLVSQAYQNGVTMGSDLMGDGDRAPEFIVWAQRDKNGAPLQRVQIIKGWSDASGRGHEKVFDVVCSDGLQVDPITNRCPDNGAKVNINDCSITRNVGSAELKASWIDPEFDNETKSFYYARVLENPTCRWSTWDAINRGFKPREDLHDTIQERAWSSPIWYIPPASDVDVVPLGGTVRMINLST
;
A
#
# COMPACT_ATOMS: atom_id res chain seq x y z
N SER A 1 3.84 -13.24 -14.77
CA SER A 1 4.63 -12.01 -14.87
C SER A 1 3.85 -10.86 -14.28
N GLY A 2 4.54 -9.95 -13.55
CA GLY A 2 3.91 -8.79 -12.95
C GLY A 2 3.72 -7.62 -13.93
N LEU A 3 2.97 -6.62 -13.47
CA LEU A 3 2.77 -5.34 -14.17
C LEU A 3 3.32 -4.21 -13.31
N ALA A 4 3.92 -3.19 -13.95
CA ALA A 4 4.20 -1.90 -13.35
C ALA A 4 3.22 -0.88 -13.89
N ALA A 5 2.72 -0.01 -13.02
CA ALA A 5 1.77 1.04 -13.35
C ALA A 5 2.19 2.38 -12.72
N VAL A 6 1.65 3.46 -13.24
CA VAL A 6 1.95 4.83 -12.78
C VAL A 6 0.67 5.63 -12.58
N GLY A 7 0.67 6.54 -11.62
CA GLY A 7 -0.32 7.59 -11.48
C GLY A 7 -0.02 8.76 -12.39
N ALA A 8 -0.44 8.71 -13.65
CA ALA A 8 -0.22 9.77 -14.63
C ALA A 8 -1.52 10.52 -14.93
N GLU A 9 -1.43 11.82 -15.21
CA GLU A 9 -2.57 12.67 -15.54
C GLU A 9 -3.12 12.35 -16.94
N GLU A 10 -2.23 11.93 -17.87
CA GLU A 10 -2.54 11.60 -19.25
C GLU A 10 -1.74 10.38 -19.71
N ASN A 11 -2.29 9.64 -20.68
CA ASN A 11 -1.56 8.56 -21.33
C ASN A 11 -0.63 9.11 -22.44
N THR A 12 0.29 9.99 -22.05
CA THR A 12 1.34 10.54 -22.90
C THR A 12 2.72 10.16 -22.36
N ARG A 13 3.72 10.13 -23.24
CA ARG A 13 5.11 9.85 -22.86
C ARG A 13 5.60 10.76 -21.74
N ASP A 14 5.33 12.05 -21.84
CA ASP A 14 5.81 13.06 -20.89
C ASP A 14 5.14 12.91 -19.52
N SER A 15 3.82 12.68 -19.50
CA SER A 15 3.08 12.49 -18.27
C SER A 15 3.49 11.20 -17.56
N ILE A 16 3.66 10.10 -18.29
CA ILE A 16 4.16 8.83 -17.76
C ILE A 16 5.59 9.00 -17.21
N PHE A 17 6.47 9.69 -17.95
CA PHE A 17 7.85 9.93 -17.48
C PHE A 17 7.89 10.79 -16.22
N LYS A 18 7.05 11.84 -16.12
CA LYS A 18 6.92 12.67 -14.91
C LYS A 18 6.43 11.83 -13.71
N ALA A 19 5.46 10.95 -13.93
CA ALA A 19 4.96 10.04 -12.89
C ALA A 19 6.05 9.09 -12.38
N PHE A 20 6.87 8.51 -13.27
CA PHE A 20 8.04 7.74 -12.88
C PHE A 20 9.05 8.56 -12.08
N LYS A 21 9.33 9.80 -12.48
CA LYS A 21 10.23 10.70 -11.74
C LYS A 21 9.71 11.02 -10.34
N ARG A 22 8.41 11.19 -10.18
CA ARG A 22 7.75 11.36 -8.87
C ARG A 22 7.67 10.05 -8.06
N LYS A 23 8.05 8.93 -8.66
CA LYS A 23 7.89 7.59 -8.07
C LYS A 23 6.43 7.25 -7.73
N GLU A 24 5.48 7.91 -8.36
CA GLU A 24 4.05 7.66 -8.21
C GLU A 24 3.67 6.40 -9.00
N THR A 25 4.15 5.28 -8.49
CA THR A 25 4.12 3.98 -9.16
C THR A 25 3.60 2.91 -8.24
N PHE A 26 3.04 1.86 -8.83
CA PHE A 26 2.66 0.65 -8.12
C PHE A 26 2.91 -0.57 -9.02
N ALA A 27 2.97 -1.74 -8.42
CA ALA A 27 3.18 -2.98 -9.13
C ALA A 27 2.11 -3.99 -8.77
N THR A 28 1.81 -4.93 -9.68
CA THR A 28 0.91 -6.05 -9.42
C THR A 28 1.55 -7.37 -9.80
N THR A 29 0.99 -8.47 -9.34
CA THR A 29 1.41 -9.83 -9.71
C THR A 29 0.89 -10.28 -11.08
N GLY A 30 0.11 -9.43 -11.78
CA GLY A 30 -0.38 -9.71 -13.14
C GLY A 30 -1.79 -9.18 -13.41
N THR A 31 -2.62 -9.09 -12.39
CA THR A 31 -3.95 -8.46 -12.49
C THR A 31 -3.83 -6.94 -12.58
N ARG A 32 -4.86 -6.29 -13.13
CA ARG A 32 -4.88 -4.82 -13.29
C ARG A 32 -5.57 -4.14 -12.10
N ILE A 33 -5.19 -4.54 -10.90
CA ILE A 33 -5.60 -3.81 -9.69
C ILE A 33 -5.05 -2.39 -9.80
N ALA A 34 -5.91 -1.39 -9.56
CA ALA A 34 -5.48 0.00 -9.44
C ALA A 34 -5.35 0.38 -7.96
N VAL A 35 -4.29 1.12 -7.63
CA VAL A 35 -4.01 1.56 -6.25
C VAL A 35 -3.67 3.04 -6.25
N ARG A 36 -4.27 3.78 -5.31
CA ARG A 36 -3.84 5.11 -4.89
C ARG A 36 -3.53 5.09 -3.42
N PHE A 37 -2.44 5.75 -3.04
CA PHE A 37 -2.00 5.79 -1.66
C PHE A 37 -1.45 7.18 -1.34
N PHE A 38 -2.00 7.82 -0.31
CA PHE A 38 -1.66 9.17 0.13
C PHE A 38 -1.31 9.17 1.60
N GLY A 39 -0.42 10.08 2.00
CA GLY A 39 -0.05 10.32 3.39
C GLY A 39 -0.07 11.82 3.71
N GLY A 40 -0.41 12.18 4.93
CA GLY A 40 -0.49 13.58 5.36
C GLY A 40 -0.82 13.70 6.85
N PHE A 41 -1.24 14.87 7.30
CA PHE A 41 -1.61 15.12 8.70
C PHE A 41 -3.04 15.68 8.87
N ASN A 42 -3.81 15.76 7.76
CA ASN A 42 -5.20 16.25 7.75
C ASN A 42 -6.05 15.46 6.75
N LEU A 43 -5.75 14.19 6.54
CA LEU A 43 -6.43 13.36 5.55
C LEU A 43 -7.68 12.68 6.11
N SER A 44 -7.77 12.45 7.41
CA SER A 44 -8.91 11.76 8.05
C SER A 44 -10.22 12.55 7.97
N SER A 45 -10.15 13.87 7.73
CA SER A 45 -11.32 14.71 7.52
C SER A 45 -11.92 14.61 6.12
N ILE A 46 -11.26 13.95 5.18
CA ILE A 46 -11.71 13.82 3.79
C ILE A 46 -12.74 12.70 3.70
N ASP A 47 -13.91 13.03 3.12
CA ASP A 47 -14.94 12.02 2.84
C ASP A 47 -14.47 11.07 1.74
N LEU A 48 -14.31 9.80 2.10
CA LEU A 48 -13.87 8.73 1.20
C LEU A 48 -14.84 8.44 0.05
N ASN A 49 -16.11 8.90 0.15
CA ASN A 49 -17.11 8.72 -0.89
C ASN A 49 -17.27 9.97 -1.79
N SER A 50 -16.53 11.04 -1.48
CA SER A 50 -16.56 12.27 -2.28
C SER A 50 -15.93 12.05 -3.66
N GLU A 51 -16.54 12.60 -4.70
CA GLU A 51 -15.92 12.70 -6.04
C GLU A 51 -14.61 13.51 -6.02
N MET A 52 -14.46 14.38 -5.02
CA MET A 52 -13.28 15.21 -4.82
C MET A 52 -12.16 14.51 -4.00
N LEU A 53 -12.36 13.25 -3.58
CA LEU A 53 -11.42 12.51 -2.74
C LEU A 53 -9.96 12.66 -3.24
N VAL A 54 -9.73 12.37 -4.51
CA VAL A 54 -8.39 12.37 -5.09
C VAL A 54 -7.78 13.77 -5.10
N SER A 55 -8.53 14.78 -5.54
CA SER A 55 -8.04 16.16 -5.57
C SER A 55 -7.76 16.71 -4.17
N GLN A 56 -8.62 16.40 -3.20
CA GLN A 56 -8.41 16.79 -1.81
C GLN A 56 -7.20 16.07 -1.19
N ALA A 57 -6.99 14.79 -1.50
CA ALA A 57 -5.84 14.06 -1.02
C ALA A 57 -4.51 14.61 -1.57
N TYR A 58 -4.46 15.02 -2.85
CA TYR A 58 -3.29 15.72 -3.41
C TYR A 58 -3.06 17.10 -2.81
N GLN A 59 -4.11 17.83 -2.42
CA GLN A 59 -4.00 19.17 -1.84
C GLN A 59 -3.54 19.15 -0.37
N ASN A 60 -3.90 18.09 0.38
CA ASN A 60 -3.69 18.02 1.83
C ASN A 60 -2.60 17.03 2.24
N GLY A 61 -1.95 16.37 1.27
CA GLY A 61 -0.93 15.36 1.56
C GLY A 61 0.03 15.13 0.40
N VAL A 62 0.80 14.07 0.53
CA VAL A 62 1.74 13.58 -0.48
C VAL A 62 1.25 12.26 -1.05
N THR A 63 1.60 11.99 -2.30
CA THR A 63 1.28 10.70 -2.94
C THR A 63 2.37 9.65 -2.71
N MET A 64 2.07 8.39 -3.00
CA MET A 64 3.05 7.30 -2.97
C MET A 64 4.32 7.67 -3.74
N GLY A 65 5.47 7.26 -3.21
CA GLY A 65 6.80 7.56 -3.74
C GLY A 65 7.43 8.85 -3.18
N SER A 66 6.70 9.60 -2.36
CA SER A 66 7.13 10.88 -1.80
C SER A 66 7.67 10.76 -0.38
N ASP A 67 8.34 11.82 0.06
CA ASP A 67 8.72 12.02 1.44
C ASP A 67 7.61 12.83 2.15
N LEU A 68 7.23 12.41 3.36
CA LEU A 68 6.32 13.09 4.27
C LEU A 68 7.13 13.66 5.43
N MET A 69 7.31 14.97 5.43
CA MET A 69 8.04 15.68 6.50
C MET A 69 7.19 15.70 7.76
N GLY A 70 7.81 15.32 8.89
CA GLY A 70 7.13 15.31 10.18
C GLY A 70 6.59 16.67 10.59
N ASP A 71 5.46 16.67 11.27
CA ASP A 71 4.74 17.86 11.74
C ASP A 71 4.53 17.73 13.26
N GLY A 72 5.62 17.91 14.00
CA GLY A 72 5.65 17.74 15.45
C GLY A 72 5.32 16.29 15.86
N ASP A 73 4.47 16.17 16.88
CA ASP A 73 4.09 14.88 17.46
C ASP A 73 2.89 14.23 16.78
N ARG A 74 2.37 14.82 15.70
CA ARG A 74 1.19 14.29 15.02
C ARG A 74 1.53 13.00 14.27
N ALA A 75 0.74 11.96 14.50
CA ALA A 75 0.83 10.74 13.74
C ALA A 75 0.40 10.97 12.27
N PRO A 76 1.09 10.37 11.30
CA PRO A 76 0.70 10.45 9.91
C PRO A 76 -0.62 9.72 9.67
N GLU A 77 -1.43 10.33 8.82
CA GLU A 77 -2.70 9.83 8.35
C GLU A 77 -2.55 9.37 6.91
N PHE A 78 -3.16 8.23 6.57
CA PHE A 78 -3.06 7.65 5.23
C PHE A 78 -4.44 7.42 4.65
N ILE A 79 -4.57 7.67 3.34
CA ILE A 79 -5.72 7.23 2.56
C ILE A 79 -5.24 6.22 1.53
N VAL A 80 -5.93 5.09 1.47
CA VAL A 80 -5.75 4.09 0.42
C VAL A 80 -7.05 3.88 -0.33
N TRP A 81 -6.95 3.80 -1.65
CA TRP A 81 -8.05 3.48 -2.54
C TRP A 81 -7.59 2.43 -3.54
N ALA A 82 -8.28 1.29 -3.51
CA ALA A 82 -8.01 0.14 -4.37
C ALA A 82 -9.24 -0.21 -5.20
N GLN A 83 -9.03 -0.51 -6.49
CA GLN A 83 -10.05 -1.03 -7.39
C GLN A 83 -9.57 -2.35 -8.00
N ARG A 84 -10.46 -3.34 -8.07
CA ARG A 84 -10.14 -4.64 -8.67
C ARG A 84 -9.96 -4.54 -10.18
N ASP A 85 -9.25 -5.50 -10.73
CA ASP A 85 -9.35 -5.83 -12.16
C ASP A 85 -10.76 -6.37 -12.43
N LYS A 86 -11.48 -5.82 -13.43
CA LYS A 86 -12.82 -6.32 -13.80
C LYS A 86 -12.82 -7.80 -14.22
N ASN A 87 -11.68 -8.31 -14.71
CA ASN A 87 -11.50 -9.70 -15.13
C ASN A 87 -10.82 -10.54 -14.03
N GLY A 88 -10.33 -9.93 -12.95
CA GLY A 88 -9.72 -10.59 -11.80
C GLY A 88 -10.75 -11.04 -10.75
N ALA A 89 -10.24 -11.59 -9.66
CA ALA A 89 -11.05 -11.88 -8.49
C ALA A 89 -11.46 -10.60 -7.75
N PRO A 90 -12.52 -10.63 -6.93
CA PRO A 90 -12.85 -9.53 -6.04
C PRO A 90 -11.71 -9.26 -5.02
N LEU A 91 -11.58 -8.01 -4.56
CA LEU A 91 -10.64 -7.64 -3.51
C LEU A 91 -11.06 -8.26 -2.18
N GLN A 92 -10.09 -8.78 -1.44
CA GLN A 92 -10.31 -9.35 -0.11
C GLN A 92 -10.04 -8.31 0.99
N ARG A 93 -8.91 -7.60 0.91
CA ARG A 93 -8.49 -6.61 1.92
C ARG A 93 -7.40 -5.70 1.40
N VAL A 94 -7.21 -4.62 2.12
CA VAL A 94 -6.05 -3.74 1.95
C VAL A 94 -5.26 -3.72 3.25
N GLN A 95 -3.95 -3.69 3.10
CA GLN A 95 -2.97 -3.63 4.17
C GLN A 95 -2.12 -2.38 4.02
N ILE A 96 -1.71 -1.80 5.13
CA ILE A 96 -0.59 -0.87 5.20
C ILE A 96 0.55 -1.56 5.93
N ILE A 97 1.71 -1.53 5.32
CA ILE A 97 2.94 -2.09 5.89
C ILE A 97 3.82 -0.92 6.32
N LYS A 98 4.17 -0.90 7.60
CA LYS A 98 5.14 0.00 8.20
C LYS A 98 6.48 -0.70 8.30
N GLY A 99 7.55 -0.03 7.86
CA GLY A 99 8.92 -0.46 8.06
C GLY A 99 9.74 0.63 8.70
N TRP A 100 10.63 0.28 9.62
CA TRP A 100 11.53 1.21 10.31
C TRP A 100 12.82 0.52 10.74
N SER A 101 13.81 1.31 11.13
CA SER A 101 15.03 0.82 11.77
C SER A 101 15.11 1.33 13.20
N ASP A 102 15.50 0.46 14.12
CA ASP A 102 15.77 0.87 15.50
C ASP A 102 17.14 1.56 15.64
N ALA A 103 17.44 2.03 16.83
CA ALA A 103 18.70 2.71 17.15
C ALA A 103 19.96 1.84 16.93
N SER A 104 19.82 0.51 16.87
CA SER A 104 20.92 -0.41 16.54
C SER A 104 21.11 -0.61 15.03
N GLY A 105 20.24 0.00 14.20
CA GLY A 105 20.20 -0.18 12.74
C GLY A 105 19.48 -1.46 12.29
N ARG A 106 18.82 -2.19 13.21
CA ARG A 106 18.04 -3.37 12.87
C ARG A 106 16.71 -2.95 12.24
N GLY A 107 16.40 -3.55 11.09
CA GLY A 107 15.13 -3.34 10.40
C GLY A 107 13.97 -4.10 11.05
N HIS A 108 12.81 -3.45 11.09
CA HIS A 108 11.55 -3.99 11.59
C HIS A 108 10.46 -3.77 10.56
N GLU A 109 9.46 -4.64 10.55
CA GLU A 109 8.26 -4.52 9.72
C GLU A 109 7.02 -4.87 10.53
N LYS A 110 5.93 -4.13 10.32
CA LYS A 110 4.61 -4.45 10.86
C LYS A 110 3.54 -4.29 9.79
N VAL A 111 2.63 -5.26 9.74
CA VAL A 111 1.54 -5.32 8.77
C VAL A 111 0.22 -5.05 9.48
N PHE A 112 -0.51 -4.06 9.00
CA PHE A 112 -1.86 -3.70 9.46
C PHE A 112 -2.85 -3.96 8.34
N ASP A 113 -3.88 -4.78 8.55
CA ASP A 113 -5.04 -4.77 7.68
C ASP A 113 -5.84 -3.50 8.02
N VAL A 114 -6.21 -2.71 7.02
CA VAL A 114 -6.86 -1.40 7.26
C VAL A 114 -8.29 -1.36 6.76
N VAL A 115 -8.65 -2.24 5.85
CA VAL A 115 -10.03 -2.46 5.41
C VAL A 115 -10.21 -3.89 4.90
N CYS A 116 -11.33 -4.48 5.29
CA CYS A 116 -11.76 -5.81 4.89
C CYS A 116 -12.91 -5.71 3.88
N SER A 117 -13.03 -6.70 2.99
CA SER A 117 -14.22 -6.83 2.13
C SER A 117 -15.47 -7.24 2.93
N ASP A 118 -16.60 -7.21 2.26
CA ASP A 118 -17.88 -7.77 2.76
C ASP A 118 -18.37 -7.14 4.07
N GLY A 119 -17.93 -5.90 4.39
CA GLY A 119 -18.29 -5.21 5.64
C GLY A 119 -17.66 -5.81 6.89
N LEU A 120 -16.71 -6.74 6.74
CA LEU A 120 -15.99 -7.33 7.86
C LEU A 120 -15.12 -6.27 8.54
N GLN A 121 -14.94 -6.42 9.85
CA GLN A 121 -14.14 -5.49 10.65
C GLN A 121 -12.74 -6.07 10.90
N VAL A 122 -11.75 -5.18 10.94
CA VAL A 122 -10.40 -5.54 11.35
C VAL A 122 -10.40 -5.86 12.85
N ASP A 123 -9.84 -6.98 13.23
CA ASP A 123 -9.64 -7.33 14.62
C ASP A 123 -8.59 -6.38 15.25
N PRO A 124 -8.97 -5.59 16.28
CA PRO A 124 -8.08 -4.58 16.86
C PRO A 124 -6.88 -5.16 17.63
N ILE A 125 -6.94 -6.45 18.01
CA ILE A 125 -5.85 -7.11 18.74
C ILE A 125 -4.80 -7.63 17.77
N THR A 126 -5.25 -8.30 16.71
CA THR A 126 -4.35 -8.94 15.75
C THR A 126 -4.01 -8.02 14.57
N ASN A 127 -4.73 -6.93 14.37
CA ASN A 127 -4.68 -6.06 13.18
C ASN A 127 -4.91 -6.83 11.88
N ARG A 128 -5.83 -7.82 11.90
CA ARG A 128 -6.13 -8.68 10.74
C ARG A 128 -7.61 -8.70 10.41
N CYS A 129 -7.90 -8.79 9.13
CA CYS A 129 -9.24 -9.13 8.66
C CYS A 129 -9.54 -10.61 8.95
N PRO A 130 -10.76 -10.95 9.35
CA PRO A 130 -11.18 -12.33 9.37
C PRO A 130 -11.24 -12.93 7.96
N ASP A 131 -11.33 -14.25 7.87
CA ASP A 131 -11.56 -14.93 6.60
C ASP A 131 -12.94 -14.54 6.05
N ASN A 132 -12.98 -14.10 4.80
CA ASN A 132 -14.23 -13.75 4.13
C ASN A 132 -14.93 -14.95 3.48
N GLY A 133 -14.37 -16.15 3.62
CA GLY A 133 -14.95 -17.39 3.10
C GLY A 133 -14.81 -17.59 1.59
N ALA A 134 -13.99 -16.80 0.90
CA ALA A 134 -13.71 -17.00 -0.52
C ALA A 134 -13.02 -18.35 -0.78
N LYS A 135 -13.52 -19.10 -1.79
CA LYS A 135 -13.02 -20.44 -2.13
C LYS A 135 -12.71 -20.55 -3.61
N VAL A 136 -11.79 -21.45 -3.91
CA VAL A 136 -11.43 -21.87 -5.26
C VAL A 136 -11.75 -23.36 -5.41
N ASN A 137 -12.47 -23.73 -6.47
CA ASN A 137 -12.63 -25.12 -6.86
C ASN A 137 -11.45 -25.51 -7.76
N ILE A 138 -10.52 -26.31 -7.25
CA ILE A 138 -9.32 -26.71 -7.99
C ILE A 138 -9.58 -27.68 -9.15
N ASN A 139 -10.81 -28.21 -9.31
CA ASN A 139 -11.13 -29.10 -10.43
C ASN A 139 -11.43 -28.33 -11.73
N ASP A 140 -11.95 -27.12 -11.62
CA ASP A 140 -12.36 -26.28 -12.75
C ASP A 140 -11.91 -24.82 -12.62
N CYS A 141 -11.18 -24.50 -11.54
CA CYS A 141 -10.72 -23.16 -11.19
C CYS A 141 -11.82 -22.11 -11.06
N SER A 142 -13.05 -22.53 -10.83
CA SER A 142 -14.12 -21.60 -10.49
C SER A 142 -13.90 -20.98 -9.11
N ILE A 143 -14.29 -19.72 -8.95
CA ILE A 143 -14.12 -18.95 -7.71
C ILE A 143 -15.48 -18.50 -7.16
N THR A 144 -15.54 -18.27 -5.86
CA THR A 144 -16.68 -17.62 -5.22
C THR A 144 -16.76 -16.15 -5.69
N ARG A 145 -17.82 -15.80 -6.44
CA ARG A 145 -17.96 -14.46 -7.08
C ARG A 145 -18.74 -13.45 -6.27
N ASN A 146 -19.54 -13.90 -5.31
CA ASN A 146 -20.40 -13.08 -4.46
C ASN A 146 -19.75 -12.72 -3.12
N VAL A 147 -18.45 -12.92 -2.99
CA VAL A 147 -17.63 -12.59 -1.81
C VAL A 147 -16.47 -11.72 -2.27
N GLY A 148 -16.13 -10.71 -1.48
CA GLY A 148 -15.12 -9.73 -1.81
C GLY A 148 -15.72 -8.47 -2.43
N SER A 149 -14.89 -7.46 -2.63
CA SER A 149 -15.30 -6.11 -3.04
C SER A 149 -14.76 -5.73 -4.40
N ALA A 150 -15.51 -4.89 -5.14
CA ALA A 150 -15.02 -4.29 -6.38
C ALA A 150 -14.05 -3.13 -6.09
N GLU A 151 -14.26 -2.47 -4.96
CA GLU A 151 -13.51 -1.31 -4.50
C GLU A 151 -13.34 -1.39 -2.98
N LEU A 152 -12.18 -0.96 -2.48
CA LEU A 152 -11.91 -0.80 -1.06
C LEU A 152 -11.24 0.56 -0.84
N LYS A 153 -11.72 1.29 0.17
CA LYS A 153 -11.16 2.57 0.61
C LYS A 153 -11.01 2.57 2.10
N ALA A 154 -9.94 3.17 2.60
CA ALA A 154 -9.72 3.37 4.02
C ALA A 154 -8.98 4.67 4.29
N SER A 155 -9.32 5.30 5.40
CA SER A 155 -8.47 6.24 6.12
C SER A 155 -7.90 5.52 7.33
N TRP A 156 -6.61 5.68 7.58
CA TRP A 156 -5.91 5.00 8.67
C TRP A 156 -4.84 5.89 9.27
N ILE A 157 -4.70 5.81 10.58
CA ILE A 157 -3.68 6.53 11.36
C ILE A 157 -2.80 5.48 12.03
N ASP A 158 -1.49 5.68 12.03
CA ASP A 158 -0.56 4.75 12.66
C ASP A 158 -0.75 4.75 14.20
N PRO A 159 -1.27 3.66 14.80
CA PRO A 159 -1.50 3.59 16.25
C PRO A 159 -0.20 3.42 17.05
N GLU A 160 0.91 3.13 16.39
CA GLU A 160 2.22 2.88 16.99
C GLU A 160 3.26 3.84 16.40
N PHE A 161 2.81 5.07 16.14
CA PHE A 161 3.68 6.09 15.59
C PHE A 161 4.71 6.55 16.62
N ASP A 162 5.94 6.72 16.15
CA ASP A 162 7.04 7.34 16.86
C ASP A 162 7.60 8.46 15.97
N ASN A 163 7.49 9.69 16.46
CA ASN A 163 7.84 10.90 15.71
C ASN A 163 9.36 11.09 15.52
N GLU A 164 10.18 10.39 16.30
CA GLU A 164 11.63 10.43 16.20
C GLU A 164 12.20 9.38 15.24
N THR A 165 11.41 8.34 14.94
CA THR A 165 11.87 7.22 14.14
C THR A 165 11.51 7.40 12.67
N LYS A 166 12.54 7.46 11.81
CA LYS A 166 12.36 7.40 10.35
C LYS A 166 11.72 6.09 9.95
N SER A 167 10.60 6.17 9.24
CA SER A 167 9.82 5.01 8.82
C SER A 167 9.31 5.17 7.39
N PHE A 168 8.86 4.07 6.80
CA PHE A 168 8.18 4.10 5.53
C PHE A 168 6.89 3.28 5.60
N TYR A 169 5.94 3.67 4.75
CA TYR A 169 4.63 3.05 4.67
C TYR A 169 4.29 2.75 3.22
N TYR A 170 3.78 1.55 2.94
CA TYR A 170 3.26 1.23 1.63
C TYR A 170 1.95 0.44 1.73
N ALA A 171 1.09 0.61 0.73
CA ALA A 171 -0.15 -0.14 0.64
C ALA A 171 0.08 -1.48 -0.10
N ARG A 172 -0.56 -2.54 0.40
CA ARG A 172 -0.67 -3.83 -0.26
C ARG A 172 -2.13 -4.23 -0.37
N VAL A 173 -2.57 -4.52 -1.58
CA VAL A 173 -3.95 -4.94 -1.88
C VAL A 173 -3.92 -6.42 -2.22
N LEU A 174 -4.86 -7.19 -1.68
CA LEU A 174 -5.00 -8.61 -1.97
C LEU A 174 -6.38 -8.89 -2.59
N GLU A 175 -6.39 -9.66 -3.68
CA GLU A 175 -7.60 -10.29 -4.22
C GLU A 175 -7.97 -11.54 -3.43
N ASN A 176 -9.19 -12.03 -3.61
CA ASN A 176 -9.56 -13.38 -3.22
C ASN A 176 -8.68 -14.41 -3.94
N PRO A 177 -8.49 -15.61 -3.37
CA PRO A 177 -7.67 -16.64 -3.99
C PRO A 177 -8.24 -17.06 -5.35
N THR A 178 -7.33 -17.39 -6.26
CA THR A 178 -7.60 -17.97 -7.58
C THR A 178 -6.69 -19.16 -7.83
N CYS A 179 -6.95 -19.97 -8.85
CA CYS A 179 -5.96 -20.95 -9.29
C CYS A 179 -4.67 -20.26 -9.72
N ARG A 180 -3.54 -20.84 -9.34
CA ARG A 180 -2.26 -20.49 -9.94
C ARG A 180 -2.28 -20.83 -11.44
N TRP A 181 -1.53 -20.08 -12.25
CA TRP A 181 -1.44 -20.33 -13.69
C TRP A 181 -1.04 -21.79 -14.04
N SER A 182 -0.15 -22.39 -13.23
CA SER A 182 0.30 -23.78 -13.42
C SER A 182 -0.83 -24.80 -13.18
N THR A 183 -1.73 -24.52 -12.27
CA THR A 183 -2.94 -25.31 -12.00
C THR A 183 -3.91 -25.21 -13.17
N TRP A 184 -4.15 -23.98 -13.67
CA TRP A 184 -4.93 -23.76 -14.88
C TRP A 184 -4.40 -24.53 -16.09
N ASP A 185 -3.08 -24.45 -16.31
CA ASP A 185 -2.43 -25.13 -17.45
C ASP A 185 -2.54 -26.65 -17.33
N ALA A 186 -2.36 -27.20 -16.13
CA ALA A 186 -2.51 -28.62 -15.85
C ALA A 186 -3.94 -29.11 -16.14
N ILE A 187 -4.95 -28.40 -15.63
CA ILE A 187 -6.37 -28.75 -15.84
C ILE A 187 -6.71 -28.70 -17.34
N ASN A 188 -6.34 -27.63 -18.04
CA ASN A 188 -6.63 -27.48 -19.47
C ASN A 188 -5.97 -28.56 -20.33
N ARG A 189 -4.88 -29.13 -19.89
CA ARG A 189 -4.15 -30.21 -20.58
C ARG A 189 -4.48 -31.62 -20.07
N GLY A 190 -5.35 -31.73 -19.07
CA GLY A 190 -5.71 -32.99 -18.44
C GLY A 190 -4.59 -33.66 -17.65
N PHE A 191 -3.64 -32.85 -17.12
CA PHE A 191 -2.57 -33.30 -16.24
C PHE A 191 -2.91 -33.04 -14.77
N LYS A 192 -2.21 -33.71 -13.88
CA LYS A 192 -2.23 -33.32 -12.45
C LYS A 192 -1.45 -32.04 -12.22
N PRO A 193 -1.93 -31.14 -11.34
CA PRO A 193 -1.14 -30.02 -10.87
C PRO A 193 0.21 -30.46 -10.26
N ARG A 194 1.19 -29.58 -10.25
CA ARG A 194 2.52 -29.86 -9.70
C ARG A 194 2.44 -29.92 -8.17
N GLU A 195 2.98 -30.98 -7.59
CA GLU A 195 2.96 -31.20 -6.14
C GLU A 195 3.92 -30.27 -5.35
N ASP A 196 4.92 -29.69 -6.04
CA ASP A 196 5.88 -28.75 -5.45
C ASP A 196 5.41 -27.30 -5.43
N LEU A 197 4.19 -27.01 -5.94
CA LEU A 197 3.58 -25.69 -5.98
C LEU A 197 2.21 -25.70 -5.30
N HIS A 198 1.87 -24.58 -4.68
CA HIS A 198 0.49 -24.37 -4.21
C HIS A 198 -0.46 -24.25 -5.39
N ASP A 199 -1.62 -24.90 -5.34
CA ASP A 199 -2.62 -24.88 -6.39
C ASP A 199 -3.26 -23.52 -6.60
N THR A 200 -3.29 -22.70 -5.54
CA THR A 200 -3.92 -21.39 -5.55
C THR A 200 -2.92 -20.27 -5.25
N ILE A 201 -3.30 -19.06 -5.64
CA ILE A 201 -2.55 -17.83 -5.37
C ILE A 201 -3.54 -16.71 -5.03
N GLN A 202 -3.14 -15.78 -4.18
CA GLN A 202 -3.79 -14.47 -4.05
C GLN A 202 -2.97 -13.45 -4.84
N GLU A 203 -3.54 -12.97 -5.92
CA GLU A 203 -2.94 -11.88 -6.68
C GLU A 203 -3.00 -10.60 -5.85
N ARG A 204 -2.04 -9.71 -6.07
CA ARG A 204 -1.86 -8.53 -5.23
C ARG A 204 -1.24 -7.37 -5.97
N ALA A 205 -1.38 -6.20 -5.37
CA ALA A 205 -0.70 -4.98 -5.79
C ALA A 205 0.04 -4.35 -4.62
N TRP A 206 1.12 -3.59 -4.92
CA TRP A 206 1.90 -2.82 -3.95
C TRP A 206 2.13 -1.42 -4.48
N SER A 207 1.91 -0.43 -3.63
CA SER A 207 2.29 0.95 -3.94
C SER A 207 3.79 1.19 -3.74
N SER A 208 4.32 2.26 -4.34
CA SER A 208 5.57 2.86 -3.84
C SER A 208 5.39 3.33 -2.40
N PRO A 209 6.45 3.32 -1.58
CA PRO A 209 6.37 3.75 -0.20
C PRO A 209 6.27 5.28 -0.07
N ILE A 210 5.63 5.72 1.00
CA ILE A 210 5.73 7.08 1.53
C ILE A 210 6.73 7.02 2.68
N TRP A 211 7.74 7.88 2.65
CA TRP A 211 8.80 7.95 3.65
C TRP A 211 8.49 9.03 4.67
N TYR A 212 8.28 8.65 5.92
CA TYR A 212 8.21 9.61 7.01
C TYR A 212 9.62 10.05 7.41
N ILE A 213 9.86 11.34 7.39
CA ILE A 213 11.11 11.97 7.77
C ILE A 213 10.83 12.77 9.05
N PRO A 214 11.40 12.38 10.21
CA PRO A 214 11.27 13.15 11.44
C PRO A 214 11.68 14.60 11.27
N PRO A 215 11.10 15.53 12.04
CA PRO A 215 11.63 16.90 12.12
C PRO A 215 13.11 16.85 12.49
N ALA A 216 13.90 17.75 11.90
CA ALA A 216 15.30 17.87 12.34
C ALA A 216 15.31 18.20 13.83
N SER A 217 15.97 17.34 14.62
CA SER A 217 16.22 17.69 16.02
C SER A 217 17.12 18.93 16.05
N ASP A 218 16.81 19.90 16.91
CA ASP A 218 17.60 21.14 17.07
C ASP A 218 19.06 20.90 17.52
N VAL A 219 19.53 19.64 17.50
CA VAL A 219 20.84 19.22 18.05
C VAL A 219 21.65 18.40 17.05
N ASP A 220 21.90 18.94 15.86
CA ASP A 220 23.09 18.54 15.09
C ASP A 220 24.19 19.58 15.20
N VAL A 221 24.60 19.86 16.43
CA VAL A 221 25.86 20.59 16.71
C VAL A 221 26.96 19.54 16.75
N VAL A 222 27.60 19.25 15.61
CA VAL A 222 28.86 18.51 15.59
C VAL A 222 29.98 19.48 15.97
N PRO A 223 30.63 19.34 17.13
CA PRO A 223 31.78 20.19 17.47
C PRO A 223 33.00 19.70 16.68
N LEU A 224 33.34 20.37 15.61
CA LEU A 224 34.64 20.25 14.95
C LEU A 224 35.59 21.28 15.62
N GLY A 225 36.41 20.81 16.53
CA GLY A 225 37.60 21.52 16.95
C GLY A 225 37.37 22.93 17.53
N GLY A 226 36.49 23.07 18.52
CA GLY A 226 36.39 24.30 19.31
C GLY A 226 35.73 25.53 18.64
N THR A 227 35.20 25.40 17.45
CA THR A 227 34.47 26.48 16.76
C THR A 227 33.11 25.96 16.26
N VAL A 228 32.02 26.46 16.84
CA VAL A 228 30.65 26.16 16.39
C VAL A 228 30.40 26.96 15.11
N ARG A 229 30.20 26.29 13.98
CA ARG A 229 29.64 26.89 12.77
C ARG A 229 28.18 26.44 12.64
N MET A 230 27.27 27.37 12.80
CA MET A 230 25.88 27.19 12.42
C MET A 230 25.80 27.19 10.88
N ILE A 231 25.35 26.07 10.29
CA ILE A 231 25.00 26.03 8.87
C ILE A 231 23.49 26.19 8.81
N ASN A 232 23.07 27.36 8.38
CA ASN A 232 21.66 27.65 8.11
C ASN A 232 21.35 27.10 6.72
N LEU A 233 20.60 25.98 6.65
CA LEU A 233 20.11 25.40 5.39
C LEU A 233 18.70 25.93 5.08
N SER A 234 18.59 27.27 4.99
CA SER A 234 17.42 27.89 4.39
C SER A 234 17.75 28.27 2.93
N THR A 235 17.39 27.43 1.98
CA THR A 235 16.98 27.74 0.60
C THR A 235 16.15 26.60 0.05
#